data_d3ef50eb951f00413c65a1a3923b1706
#
_entry.id   d3ef50eb951f00413c65a1a3923b1706
#
_cell.length_a   1.000
_cell.length_b   1.000
_cell.length_c   1.000
_cell.angle_alpha   90.00
_cell.angle_beta   90.00
_cell.angle_gamma   90.00
#
_symmetry.space_group_name_H-M   'P 1'
#
loop_
_entity.id
_entity.type
_entity.pdbx_description
1 polymer ?
#
loop_
_entity_poly.entity_id
_entity_poly.type
_entity_poly.pdbx_seq_one_letter_code
_entity_poly.pdbx_strand_id
1 'polypeptide(L)'
;MTATIDTKAATSTLGVERAKVVHQMEELGADASGELTGTVDYGDAFADGGAATAERTEVLGLVESLKHHLDDIDQALAKIDEGTYGICENCSKPISEARMEFRPTSTRCVDCKSIA
;
A
#
# COMPACT_ATOMS: atom_id res chain seq x y z
N MET A 1 -26.80 -7.51 -12.36
CA MET A 1 -25.98 -8.43 -11.55
C MET A 1 -24.56 -7.92 -11.46
N THR A 2 -24.09 -7.83 -10.26
CA THR A 2 -22.74 -7.33 -10.03
C THR A 2 -21.70 -8.37 -10.44
N ALA A 3 -20.57 -7.90 -10.89
CA ALA A 3 -19.44 -8.77 -11.14
C ALA A 3 -19.10 -9.53 -9.86
N THR A 4 -18.90 -10.81 -10.00
CA THR A 4 -18.59 -11.66 -8.87
C THR A 4 -17.09 -11.59 -8.60
N ILE A 5 -16.69 -10.57 -7.86
CA ILE A 5 -15.34 -10.51 -7.38
C ILE A 5 -15.29 -11.40 -6.14
N ASP A 6 -14.35 -12.33 -6.15
CA ASP A 6 -14.16 -13.21 -5.00
C ASP A 6 -13.48 -12.43 -3.89
N THR A 7 -14.28 -11.95 -2.94
CA THR A 7 -13.76 -11.15 -1.83
C THR A 7 -12.91 -11.97 -0.87
N LYS A 8 -13.11 -13.27 -0.81
CA LYS A 8 -12.26 -14.13 0.01
C LYS A 8 -10.86 -14.22 -0.57
N ALA A 9 -10.78 -14.43 -1.88
CA ALA A 9 -9.49 -14.46 -2.56
C ALA A 9 -8.80 -13.09 -2.47
N ALA A 10 -9.57 -12.01 -2.64
CA ALA A 10 -9.04 -10.65 -2.53
C ALA A 10 -8.52 -10.39 -1.11
N THR A 11 -9.26 -10.78 -0.09
CA THR A 11 -8.84 -10.62 1.29
C THR A 11 -7.53 -11.36 1.57
N SER A 12 -7.42 -12.58 1.07
CA SER A 12 -6.20 -13.37 1.22
C SER A 12 -5.02 -12.71 0.52
N THR A 13 -5.21 -12.28 -0.72
CA THR A 13 -4.16 -11.62 -1.50
C THR A 13 -3.71 -10.33 -0.84
N LEU A 14 -4.67 -9.51 -0.42
CA LEU A 14 -4.38 -8.24 0.25
C LEU A 14 -3.68 -8.47 1.59
N GLY A 15 -4.10 -9.49 2.32
CA GLY A 15 -3.47 -9.83 3.60
C GLY A 15 -2.01 -10.23 3.44
N VAL A 16 -1.70 -11.03 2.43
CA VAL A 16 -0.32 -11.43 2.11
C VAL A 16 0.49 -10.20 1.70
N GLU A 17 -0.08 -9.37 0.86
CA GLU A 17 0.57 -8.14 0.40
C GLU A 17 0.86 -7.19 1.57
N ARG A 18 -0.11 -7.05 2.47
CA ARG A 18 0.03 -6.23 3.66
C ARG A 18 1.20 -6.71 4.52
N ALA A 19 1.27 -8.02 4.76
CA ALA A 19 2.34 -8.59 5.55
C ALA A 19 3.71 -8.33 4.92
N LYS A 20 3.80 -8.43 3.60
CA LYS A 20 5.04 -8.15 2.88
C LYS A 20 5.47 -6.70 3.02
N VAL A 21 4.52 -5.78 2.88
CA VAL A 21 4.80 -4.35 2.98
C VAL A 21 5.27 -3.99 4.39
N VAL A 22 4.56 -4.49 5.41
CA VAL A 22 4.93 -4.26 6.80
C VAL A 22 6.33 -4.81 7.08
N HIS A 23 6.62 -6.01 6.59
CA HIS A 23 7.93 -6.62 6.76
C HIS A 23 9.04 -5.76 6.12
N GLN A 24 8.79 -5.24 4.93
CA GLN A 24 9.74 -4.36 4.25
C GLN A 24 9.97 -3.06 5.04
N MET A 25 8.90 -2.51 5.63
CA MET A 25 9.02 -1.32 6.47
C MET A 25 9.85 -1.62 7.71
N GLU A 26 9.63 -2.78 8.33
CA GLU A 26 10.40 -3.20 9.50
C GLU A 26 11.89 -3.37 9.16
N GLU A 27 12.19 -3.92 8.00
CA GLU A 27 13.57 -4.05 7.53
C GLU A 27 14.25 -2.70 7.35
N LEU A 28 13.48 -1.67 7.03
CA LEU A 28 13.98 -0.30 6.91
C LEU A 28 14.02 0.42 8.27
N GLY A 29 13.61 -0.24 9.33
CA GLY A 29 13.59 0.33 10.67
C GLY A 29 12.36 1.16 10.98
N ALA A 30 11.25 0.89 10.31
CA ALA A 30 10.00 1.61 10.51
C ALA A 30 8.91 0.66 11.01
N ASP A 31 7.92 1.22 11.69
CA ASP A 31 6.73 0.45 12.07
C ASP A 31 5.62 0.64 11.01
N ALA A 32 4.47 0.01 11.23
CA ALA A 32 3.36 0.05 10.27
C ALA A 32 2.75 1.45 10.11
N SER A 33 3.03 2.36 11.03
CA SER A 33 2.57 3.75 10.93
C SER A 33 3.49 4.60 10.05
N GLY A 34 4.62 4.05 9.65
CA GLY A 34 5.61 4.77 8.86
C GLY A 34 6.63 5.53 9.71
N GLU A 35 6.54 5.42 11.01
CA GLU A 35 7.50 6.07 11.90
C GLU A 35 8.74 5.20 12.07
N LEU A 36 9.89 5.84 12.07
CA LEU A 36 11.14 5.13 12.33
C LEU A 36 11.19 4.75 13.80
N THR A 37 11.46 3.46 14.05
CA THR A 37 11.44 2.93 15.41
C THR A 37 12.73 3.18 16.18
N GLY A 38 13.73 3.77 15.51
CA GLY A 38 15.02 3.99 16.13
C GLY A 38 15.89 2.76 16.19
N THR A 39 15.45 1.66 15.59
CA THR A 39 16.21 0.42 15.58
C THR A 39 17.28 0.39 14.49
N VAL A 40 17.21 1.32 13.56
CA VAL A 40 18.22 1.44 12.51
C VAL A 40 19.42 2.14 13.10
N ASP A 41 20.50 1.42 13.22
CA ASP A 41 21.75 1.98 13.72
C ASP A 41 22.57 2.48 12.54
N TYR A 42 22.67 3.79 12.43
CA TYR A 42 23.50 4.41 11.40
C TYR A 42 24.97 4.46 11.81
N GLY A 43 25.25 4.13 13.08
CA GLY A 43 26.60 3.98 13.60
C GLY A 43 27.52 5.12 13.23
N ASP A 44 28.70 4.74 12.79
CA ASP A 44 29.75 5.70 12.43
C ASP A 44 29.39 6.58 11.21
N ALA A 45 28.33 6.22 10.47
CA ALA A 45 27.88 7.00 9.33
C ALA A 45 27.49 8.42 9.74
N PHE A 46 27.05 8.62 10.97
CA PHE A 46 26.75 9.95 11.47
C PHE A 46 27.98 10.85 11.56
N ALA A 47 29.14 10.26 11.71
CA ALA A 47 30.38 11.03 11.75
C ALA A 47 30.68 11.70 10.42
N ASP A 48 30.23 11.13 9.33
CA ASP A 48 30.44 11.66 7.98
C ASP A 48 29.38 12.68 7.56
N GLY A 49 28.36 12.88 8.37
CA GLY A 49 27.33 13.88 8.14
C GLY A 49 26.53 13.73 6.86
N GLY A 50 27.14 14.12 5.74
CA GLY A 50 26.45 14.11 4.45
C GLY A 50 25.97 12.75 3.97
N ALA A 51 26.80 11.72 4.10
CA ALA A 51 26.45 10.37 3.70
C ALA A 51 25.29 9.81 4.53
N ALA A 52 25.35 10.01 5.85
CA ALA A 52 24.29 9.57 6.75
C ALA A 52 22.98 10.28 6.45
N THR A 53 23.02 11.57 6.13
CA THR A 53 21.83 12.34 5.81
C THR A 53 21.20 11.84 4.50
N ALA A 54 22.02 11.56 3.48
CA ALA A 54 21.53 11.07 2.20
C ALA A 54 20.87 9.71 2.35
N GLU A 55 21.48 8.79 3.09
CA GLU A 55 20.92 7.47 3.36
C GLU A 55 19.62 7.55 4.12
N ARG A 56 19.56 8.43 5.11
CA ARG A 56 18.35 8.62 5.88
C ARG A 56 17.22 9.16 5.02
N THR A 57 17.51 10.10 4.15
CA THR A 57 16.51 10.66 3.23
C THR A 57 15.97 9.58 2.29
N GLU A 58 16.86 8.73 1.78
CA GLU A 58 16.46 7.62 0.93
C GLU A 58 15.56 6.64 1.66
N VAL A 59 15.95 6.25 2.88
CA VAL A 59 15.14 5.35 3.71
C VAL A 59 13.76 5.94 3.99
N LEU A 60 13.70 7.22 4.35
CA LEU A 60 12.42 7.88 4.60
C LEU A 60 11.54 7.90 3.36
N GLY A 61 12.13 8.13 2.19
CA GLY A 61 11.40 8.08 0.94
C GLY A 61 10.82 6.70 0.64
N LEU A 62 11.60 5.66 0.88
CA LEU A 62 11.15 4.29 0.70
C LEU A 62 10.03 3.93 1.68
N VAL A 63 10.20 4.31 2.94
CA VAL A 63 9.18 4.08 3.98
C VAL A 63 7.89 4.80 3.61
N GLU A 64 7.96 6.02 3.14
CA GLU A 64 6.79 6.78 2.71
C GLU A 64 6.04 6.09 1.58
N SER A 65 6.77 5.60 0.58
CA SER A 65 6.17 4.86 -0.53
C SER A 65 5.48 3.58 -0.05
N LEU A 66 6.12 2.85 0.85
CA LEU A 66 5.55 1.64 1.43
C LEU A 66 4.32 1.95 2.27
N LYS A 67 4.34 3.06 3.00
CA LYS A 67 3.21 3.50 3.81
C LYS A 67 2.00 3.83 2.92
N HIS A 68 2.21 4.51 1.79
CA HIS A 68 1.14 4.78 0.84
C HIS A 68 0.54 3.49 0.30
N HIS A 69 1.39 2.53 -0.03
CA HIS A 69 0.92 1.22 -0.50
C HIS A 69 0.13 0.49 0.59
N LEU A 70 0.61 0.56 1.83
CA LEU A 70 -0.07 -0.05 2.96
C LEU A 70 -1.44 0.59 3.18
N ASP A 71 -1.53 1.92 3.09
CA ASP A 71 -2.79 2.64 3.22
C ASP A 71 -3.78 2.21 2.13
N ASP A 72 -3.31 2.02 0.90
CA ASP A 72 -4.15 1.55 -0.20
C ASP A 72 -4.68 0.14 0.09
N ILE A 73 -3.85 -0.73 0.62
CA ILE A 73 -4.26 -2.08 0.99
C ILE A 73 -5.31 -2.03 2.10
N ASP A 74 -5.07 -1.23 3.14
CA ASP A 74 -6.00 -1.12 4.26
C ASP A 74 -7.34 -0.53 3.79
N GLN A 75 -7.31 0.42 2.87
CA GLN A 75 -8.51 0.99 2.27
C GLN A 75 -9.30 -0.06 1.50
N ALA A 76 -8.60 -0.91 0.73
CA ALA A 76 -9.24 -1.98 -0.02
C ALA A 76 -9.89 -2.99 0.94
N LEU A 77 -9.22 -3.34 2.02
CA LEU A 77 -9.77 -4.25 3.03
C LEU A 77 -11.02 -3.65 3.70
N ALA A 78 -10.99 -2.35 3.97
CA ALA A 78 -12.16 -1.66 4.53
C ALA A 78 -13.33 -1.68 3.56
N LYS A 79 -13.07 -1.54 2.27
CA LYS A 79 -14.13 -1.61 1.25
C LYS A 79 -14.75 -3.00 1.16
N ILE A 80 -13.98 -4.05 1.40
CA ILE A 80 -14.51 -5.41 1.47
C ILE A 80 -15.50 -5.52 2.63
N ASP A 81 -15.14 -4.98 3.80
CA ASP A 81 -16.01 -4.99 4.98
C ASP A 81 -17.27 -4.17 4.76
N GLU A 82 -17.18 -3.07 4.05
CA GLU A 82 -18.30 -2.18 3.76
C GLU A 82 -19.17 -2.67 2.61
N GLY A 83 -18.69 -3.63 1.84
CA GLY A 83 -19.41 -4.13 0.68
C GLY A 83 -19.25 -3.28 -0.57
N THR A 84 -18.26 -2.40 -0.61
CA THR A 84 -18.00 -1.50 -1.74
C THR A 84 -16.77 -1.87 -2.55
N TYR A 85 -16.15 -2.99 -2.21
CA TYR A 85 -14.96 -3.45 -2.93
C TYR A 85 -15.30 -3.74 -4.39
N GLY A 86 -14.46 -3.25 -5.31
CA GLY A 86 -14.67 -3.44 -6.74
C GLY A 86 -15.66 -2.48 -7.37
N ILE A 87 -16.11 -1.48 -6.61
CA ILE A 87 -16.98 -0.43 -7.11
C ILE A 87 -16.15 0.84 -7.26
N CYS A 88 -16.24 1.47 -8.44
CA CYS A 88 -15.53 2.71 -8.69
C CYS A 88 -16.03 3.81 -7.75
N GLU A 89 -15.13 4.43 -7.01
CA GLU A 89 -15.49 5.49 -6.06
C GLU A 89 -15.95 6.78 -6.75
N ASN A 90 -15.64 6.95 -8.04
CA ASN A 90 -16.01 8.14 -8.77
C ASN A 90 -17.35 8.01 -9.49
N CYS A 91 -17.58 6.91 -10.19
CA CYS A 91 -18.80 6.75 -11.01
C CYS A 91 -19.77 5.68 -10.47
N SER A 92 -19.38 4.98 -9.41
CA SER A 92 -20.18 3.94 -8.76
C SER A 92 -20.48 2.72 -9.62
N LYS A 93 -19.79 2.58 -10.75
CA LYS A 93 -19.93 1.41 -11.60
C LYS A 93 -18.93 0.33 -11.17
N PRO A 94 -19.24 -0.96 -11.41
CA PRO A 94 -18.29 -2.01 -11.09
C PRO A 94 -16.98 -1.84 -11.86
N ILE A 95 -15.88 -2.08 -11.17
CA ILE A 95 -14.56 -2.17 -11.80
C ILE A 95 -14.45 -3.57 -12.38
N SER A 96 -13.82 -3.70 -13.55
CA SER A 96 -13.70 -5.02 -14.17
C SER A 96 -12.95 -6.00 -13.27
N GLU A 97 -13.37 -7.24 -13.32
CA GLU A 97 -12.76 -8.31 -12.53
C GLU A 97 -11.27 -8.47 -12.88
N ALA A 98 -10.94 -8.41 -14.16
CA ALA A 98 -9.55 -8.51 -14.60
C ALA A 98 -8.68 -7.42 -14.01
N ARG A 99 -9.21 -6.19 -13.93
CA ARG A 99 -8.47 -5.08 -13.33
C ARG A 99 -8.26 -5.28 -11.83
N MET A 100 -9.30 -5.80 -11.14
CA MET A 100 -9.18 -6.06 -9.71
C MET A 100 -8.20 -7.19 -9.41
N GLU A 101 -8.13 -8.19 -10.29
CA GLU A 101 -7.14 -9.25 -10.14
C GLU A 101 -5.72 -8.74 -10.36
N PHE A 102 -5.55 -7.88 -11.37
CA PHE A 102 -4.26 -7.29 -11.68
C PHE A 102 -3.82 -6.31 -10.60
N ARG A 103 -4.77 -5.54 -10.11
CA ARG A 103 -4.48 -4.50 -9.11
C ARG A 103 -5.56 -4.49 -8.03
N PRO A 104 -5.41 -5.36 -7.01
CA PRO A 104 -6.46 -5.50 -5.98
C PRO A 104 -6.77 -4.25 -5.16
N THR A 105 -5.89 -3.26 -5.18
CA THR A 105 -6.12 -1.99 -4.47
C THR A 105 -6.82 -0.94 -5.33
N SER A 106 -7.25 -1.29 -6.54
CA SER A 106 -7.92 -0.35 -7.43
C SER A 106 -9.21 0.19 -6.83
N THR A 107 -9.39 1.50 -6.88
CA THR A 107 -10.59 2.18 -6.36
C THR A 107 -11.36 2.88 -7.46
N ARG A 108 -10.82 2.92 -8.68
CA ARG A 108 -11.45 3.57 -9.82
C ARG A 108 -11.40 2.66 -11.04
N CYS A 109 -12.44 2.74 -11.86
CA CYS A 109 -12.44 2.02 -13.12
C CYS A 109 -11.45 2.67 -14.09
N VAL A 110 -11.16 1.97 -15.20
CA VAL A 110 -10.19 2.43 -16.19
C VAL A 110 -10.58 3.82 -16.73
N ASP A 111 -11.86 4.00 -17.03
CA ASP A 111 -12.33 5.26 -17.58
C ASP A 111 -12.12 6.43 -16.61
N CYS A 112 -12.44 6.23 -15.34
CA CYS A 112 -12.28 7.28 -14.34
C CYS A 112 -10.82 7.56 -14.03
N LYS A 113 -9.99 6.55 -14.05
CA LYS A 113 -8.56 6.73 -13.82
C LYS A 113 -7.92 7.52 -14.94
N SER A 114 -8.39 7.33 -16.17
CA SER A 114 -7.87 8.05 -17.34
C SER A 114 -8.18 9.53 -17.28
N ILE A 115 -9.27 9.91 -16.62
CA ILE A 115 -9.71 11.30 -16.51
C ILE A 115 -8.89 12.05 -15.45
N ALA A 116 -8.46 11.38 -14.43
CA ALA A 116 -7.67 12.00 -13.36
C ALA A 116 -6.23 12.34 -13.79
#